data_51babcf37cf9aee4ddb954080b94382a
#
_entry.id   51babcf37cf9aee4ddb954080b94382a
#
_cell.length_a   1.000
_cell.length_b   1.000
_cell.length_c   1.000
_cell.angle_alpha   90.00
_cell.angle_beta   90.00
_cell.angle_gamma   90.00
#
_symmetry.space_group_name_H-M   'P 1'
#
loop_
_entity.id
_entity.type
_entity.pdbx_description
1 polymer ?
#
loop_
_entity_poly.entity_id
_entity_poly.type
_entity_poly.pdbx_seq_one_letter_code
_entity_poly.pdbx_strand_id
1 'polypeptide(L)'
;MVTSVEPIRLGARRSPLARAQVALVSAALAARGVPSTFVGVTTRGDVDSRPLSEIGGTGVFVGAVRDALRAGSIDVAVHSLKDLPTTPAEDLEVAAIPEREDTRDVLIGCRLADLRDGVRVGTGAPRRAMQLLDWAARAGIDLEVVPVRGNVDTRIARVSSGEVDAVVLAAAGLRRLGHLTEVDPAETDTVVSSLQAEILDYRVMLPAPGQGALALEISRSLSIDRRAAVAALDHPTARAESLAERGFLAALEAGCTAPVGTRVVVKSVRGTTLDLTLTAVIGRTLVSNLSEPPKADPVLRFEASGTSPKPWDFGVYQAGQVLSALPDPPRPRR
;
A
#
# COMPACT_ATOMS: atom_id res chain seq x y z
N MET A 1 -18.75 -37.21 -18.34
CA MET A 1 -18.67 -35.83 -18.88
C MET A 1 -17.92 -35.01 -17.87
N VAL A 2 -16.72 -34.54 -18.20
CA VAL A 2 -16.00 -33.61 -17.36
C VAL A 2 -16.73 -32.26 -17.53
N THR A 3 -17.51 -31.87 -16.53
CA THR A 3 -18.07 -30.50 -16.49
C THR A 3 -16.90 -29.53 -16.51
N SER A 4 -16.68 -28.84 -17.62
CA SER A 4 -15.68 -27.78 -17.73
C SER A 4 -16.03 -26.71 -16.71
N VAL A 5 -15.24 -26.61 -15.64
CA VAL A 5 -15.40 -25.53 -14.67
C VAL A 5 -15.11 -24.23 -15.41
N GLU A 6 -16.10 -23.36 -15.52
CA GLU A 6 -15.91 -22.05 -16.12
C GLU A 6 -14.81 -21.27 -15.36
N PRO A 7 -13.84 -20.70 -16.07
CA PRO A 7 -12.73 -19.99 -15.44
C PRO A 7 -13.23 -18.75 -14.65
N ILE A 8 -12.62 -18.51 -13.51
CA ILE A 8 -12.85 -17.29 -12.71
C ILE A 8 -12.28 -16.07 -13.47
N ARG A 9 -13.11 -15.05 -13.72
CA ARG A 9 -12.72 -13.82 -14.39
C ARG A 9 -12.07 -12.87 -13.39
N LEU A 10 -10.75 -12.73 -13.48
CA LEU A 10 -9.95 -11.85 -12.63
C LEU A 10 -9.83 -10.48 -13.27
N GLY A 11 -10.47 -9.47 -12.70
CA GLY A 11 -10.46 -8.10 -13.19
C GLY A 11 -9.42 -7.24 -12.49
N ALA A 12 -8.68 -6.45 -13.27
CA ALA A 12 -7.79 -5.41 -12.76
C ALA A 12 -7.53 -4.35 -13.83
N ARG A 13 -6.83 -3.28 -13.45
CA ARG A 13 -6.32 -2.27 -14.41
C ARG A 13 -5.42 -2.92 -15.46
N ARG A 14 -5.26 -2.23 -16.59
CA ARG A 14 -4.41 -2.72 -17.71
C ARG A 14 -2.91 -2.45 -17.52
N SER A 15 -2.49 -1.79 -16.45
CA SER A 15 -1.09 -1.47 -16.21
C SER A 15 -0.22 -2.73 -16.06
N PRO A 16 1.09 -2.67 -16.38
CA PRO A 16 2.01 -3.82 -16.22
C PRO A 16 1.96 -4.40 -14.81
N LEU A 17 1.98 -3.56 -13.78
CA LEU A 17 1.92 -4.01 -12.38
C LEU A 17 0.61 -4.72 -12.06
N ALA A 18 -0.54 -4.21 -12.50
CA ALA A 18 -1.82 -4.87 -12.27
C ALA A 18 -1.91 -6.23 -12.97
N ARG A 19 -1.36 -6.36 -14.19
CA ARG A 19 -1.25 -7.65 -14.89
C ARG A 19 -0.38 -8.64 -14.13
N ALA A 20 0.78 -8.21 -13.62
CA ALA A 20 1.66 -9.05 -12.81
C ALA A 20 0.96 -9.52 -11.52
N GLN A 21 0.19 -8.64 -10.86
CA GLN A 21 -0.60 -8.99 -9.67
C GLN A 21 -1.69 -10.04 -9.99
N VAL A 22 -2.41 -9.89 -11.11
CA VAL A 22 -3.38 -10.90 -11.55
C VAL A 22 -2.70 -12.23 -11.89
N ALA A 23 -1.53 -12.21 -12.53
CA ALA A 23 -0.78 -13.43 -12.84
C ALA A 23 -0.43 -14.23 -11.58
N LEU A 24 -0.03 -13.56 -10.48
CA LEU A 24 0.22 -14.21 -9.18
C LEU A 24 -1.05 -14.89 -8.64
N VAL A 25 -2.19 -14.19 -8.67
CA VAL A 25 -3.49 -14.74 -8.22
C VAL A 25 -3.91 -15.91 -9.11
N SER A 26 -3.76 -15.77 -10.42
CA SER A 26 -4.07 -16.83 -11.40
C SER A 26 -3.23 -18.09 -11.14
N ALA A 27 -1.93 -17.94 -10.89
CA ALA A 27 -1.04 -19.05 -10.56
C ALA A 27 -1.44 -19.73 -9.24
N ALA A 28 -1.82 -18.96 -8.21
CA ALA A 28 -2.27 -19.48 -6.93
C ALA A 28 -3.61 -20.25 -7.02
N LEU A 29 -4.53 -19.81 -7.89
CA LEU A 29 -5.77 -20.53 -8.20
C LEU A 29 -5.48 -21.81 -9.01
N ALA A 30 -4.62 -21.70 -10.03
CA ALA A 30 -4.24 -22.85 -10.87
C ALA A 30 -3.57 -23.97 -10.05
N ALA A 31 -2.73 -23.62 -9.07
CA ALA A 31 -2.12 -24.58 -8.14
C ALA A 31 -3.17 -25.35 -7.29
N ARG A 32 -4.42 -24.86 -7.24
CA ARG A 32 -5.57 -25.48 -6.59
C ARG A 32 -6.56 -26.10 -7.59
N GLY A 33 -6.17 -26.20 -8.86
CA GLY A 33 -7.02 -26.74 -9.92
C GLY A 33 -8.15 -25.81 -10.37
N VAL A 34 -8.12 -24.53 -10.03
CA VAL A 34 -9.14 -23.54 -10.37
C VAL A 34 -8.67 -22.71 -11.57
N PRO A 35 -9.30 -22.86 -12.76
CA PRO A 35 -8.94 -22.06 -13.92
C PRO A 35 -9.37 -20.60 -13.75
N SER A 36 -8.59 -19.68 -14.31
CA SER A 36 -8.93 -18.24 -14.29
C SER A 36 -8.51 -17.55 -15.59
N THR A 37 -9.15 -16.41 -15.88
CA THR A 37 -8.84 -15.55 -17.02
C THR A 37 -8.70 -14.11 -16.61
N PHE A 38 -7.78 -13.38 -17.24
CA PHE A 38 -7.59 -11.94 -16.99
C PHE A 38 -8.59 -11.09 -17.78
N VAL A 39 -9.25 -10.15 -17.12
CA VAL A 39 -10.12 -9.14 -17.73
C VAL A 39 -9.56 -7.75 -17.40
N GLY A 40 -9.04 -7.09 -18.41
CA GLY A 40 -8.47 -5.74 -18.27
C GLY A 40 -9.54 -4.65 -18.22
N VAL A 41 -9.66 -3.95 -17.12
CA VAL A 41 -10.58 -2.82 -16.91
C VAL A 41 -9.85 -1.51 -17.14
N THR A 42 -10.42 -0.62 -17.97
CA THR A 42 -9.89 0.74 -18.18
C THR A 42 -10.48 1.66 -17.12
N THR A 43 -9.62 2.38 -16.39
CA THR A 43 -10.05 3.32 -15.36
C THR A 43 -9.86 4.77 -15.81
N ARG A 44 -10.62 5.71 -15.22
CA ARG A 44 -10.44 7.15 -15.48
C ARG A 44 -9.02 7.62 -15.20
N GLY A 45 -8.38 7.10 -14.16
CA GLY A 45 -6.99 7.42 -13.82
C GLY A 45 -5.93 6.88 -14.80
N ASP A 46 -6.31 5.97 -15.72
CA ASP A 46 -5.43 5.52 -16.81
C ASP A 46 -5.47 6.48 -18.02
N VAL A 47 -6.51 7.31 -18.13
CA VAL A 47 -6.78 8.21 -19.26
C VAL A 47 -6.53 9.68 -18.90
N ASP A 48 -6.75 10.06 -17.64
CA ASP A 48 -6.68 11.45 -17.16
C ASP A 48 -5.33 11.72 -16.45
N SER A 49 -4.56 12.65 -17.01
CA SER A 49 -3.24 13.04 -16.48
C SER A 49 -3.27 14.10 -15.38
N ARG A 50 -4.46 14.66 -15.06
CA ARG A 50 -4.63 15.68 -14.02
C ARG A 50 -4.26 15.16 -12.62
N PRO A 51 -3.96 16.04 -11.66
CA PRO A 51 -3.72 15.68 -10.26
C PRO A 51 -4.84 14.82 -9.67
N LEU A 52 -4.50 13.74 -8.93
CA LEU A 52 -5.50 12.88 -8.27
C LEU A 52 -6.43 13.66 -7.33
N SER A 53 -5.94 14.75 -6.74
CA SER A 53 -6.73 15.69 -5.93
C SER A 53 -7.84 16.39 -6.74
N GLU A 54 -7.65 16.56 -8.05
CA GLU A 54 -8.60 17.22 -8.94
C GLU A 54 -9.58 16.23 -9.60
N ILE A 55 -9.18 14.94 -9.75
CA ILE A 55 -9.98 13.93 -10.47
C ILE A 55 -10.95 13.19 -9.52
N GLY A 56 -10.97 13.50 -8.22
CA GLY A 56 -11.90 12.88 -7.25
C GLY A 56 -11.26 11.86 -6.28
N GLY A 57 -9.95 11.95 -6.06
CA GLY A 57 -9.27 11.22 -4.98
C GLY A 57 -9.10 9.72 -5.22
N THR A 58 -9.05 8.95 -4.14
CA THR A 58 -8.67 7.54 -4.09
C THR A 58 -9.62 6.57 -4.81
N GLY A 59 -10.86 6.98 -5.10
CA GLY A 59 -11.84 6.13 -5.78
C GLY A 59 -11.65 5.96 -7.29
N VAL A 60 -10.81 6.79 -7.94
CA VAL A 60 -10.68 6.86 -9.41
C VAL A 60 -10.18 5.56 -10.04
N PHE A 61 -9.30 4.84 -9.35
CA PHE A 61 -8.74 3.57 -9.83
C PHE A 61 -9.57 2.36 -9.42
N VAL A 62 -10.28 2.45 -8.30
CA VAL A 62 -11.06 1.35 -7.72
C VAL A 62 -12.48 1.32 -8.28
N GLY A 63 -13.07 2.50 -8.54
CA GLY A 63 -14.46 2.64 -8.97
C GLY A 63 -14.80 1.80 -10.20
N ALA A 64 -14.08 1.96 -11.30
CA ALA A 64 -14.36 1.22 -12.55
C ALA A 64 -14.21 -0.30 -12.40
N VAL A 65 -13.27 -0.78 -11.55
CA VAL A 65 -13.10 -2.22 -11.30
C VAL A 65 -14.25 -2.75 -10.44
N ARG A 66 -14.71 -1.99 -9.44
CA ARG A 66 -15.92 -2.30 -8.66
C ARG A 66 -17.20 -2.28 -9.51
N ASP A 67 -17.30 -1.34 -10.44
CA ASP A 67 -18.44 -1.30 -11.38
C ASP A 67 -18.45 -2.54 -12.29
N ALA A 68 -17.30 -3.03 -12.72
CA ALA A 68 -17.18 -4.29 -13.45
C ALA A 68 -17.60 -5.52 -12.61
N LEU A 69 -17.30 -5.53 -11.29
CA LEU A 69 -17.81 -6.54 -10.36
C LEU A 69 -19.34 -6.49 -10.26
N ARG A 70 -19.91 -5.30 -10.06
CA ARG A 70 -21.35 -5.10 -9.94
C ARG A 70 -22.10 -5.49 -11.20
N ALA A 71 -21.52 -5.19 -12.35
CA ALA A 71 -22.06 -5.58 -13.67
C ALA A 71 -21.89 -7.08 -13.96
N GLY A 72 -21.21 -7.85 -13.11
CA GLY A 72 -20.95 -9.26 -13.33
C GLY A 72 -20.04 -9.53 -14.53
N SER A 73 -19.26 -8.54 -15.01
CA SER A 73 -18.30 -8.73 -16.11
C SER A 73 -16.99 -9.35 -15.64
N ILE A 74 -16.71 -9.27 -14.33
CA ILE A 74 -15.63 -9.96 -13.62
C ILE A 74 -16.18 -10.63 -12.37
N ASP A 75 -15.51 -11.68 -11.89
CA ASP A 75 -15.89 -12.42 -10.68
C ASP A 75 -15.08 -11.96 -9.47
N VAL A 76 -13.83 -11.55 -9.69
CA VAL A 76 -12.89 -11.10 -8.66
C VAL A 76 -12.18 -9.84 -9.15
N ALA A 77 -12.17 -8.81 -8.34
CA ALA A 77 -11.32 -7.63 -8.54
C ALA A 77 -10.00 -7.81 -7.77
N VAL A 78 -8.88 -7.67 -8.47
CA VAL A 78 -7.54 -7.75 -7.88
C VAL A 78 -7.01 -6.33 -7.68
N HIS A 79 -6.82 -5.93 -6.43
CA HIS A 79 -6.34 -4.60 -6.04
C HIS A 79 -5.02 -4.67 -5.28
N SER A 80 -4.19 -3.65 -5.40
CA SER A 80 -3.22 -3.34 -4.34
C SER A 80 -4.00 -2.84 -3.13
N LEU A 81 -3.88 -3.51 -1.99
CA LEU A 81 -4.73 -3.22 -0.82
C LEU A 81 -4.59 -1.77 -0.31
N LYS A 82 -3.38 -1.19 -0.41
CA LYS A 82 -3.13 0.21 -0.02
C LYS A 82 -3.92 1.25 -0.81
N ASP A 83 -4.39 0.89 -2.03
CA ASP A 83 -5.13 1.77 -2.91
C ASP A 83 -6.66 1.63 -2.72
N LEU A 84 -7.09 0.60 -1.97
CA LEU A 84 -8.49 0.34 -1.67
C LEU A 84 -8.96 1.26 -0.51
N PRO A 85 -10.07 2.01 -0.65
CA PRO A 85 -10.62 2.83 0.43
C PRO A 85 -10.82 2.02 1.71
N THR A 86 -10.65 2.66 2.87
CA THR A 86 -10.88 2.03 4.17
C THR A 86 -12.38 1.83 4.45
N THR A 87 -13.23 2.67 3.87
CA THR A 87 -14.69 2.51 3.94
C THR A 87 -15.13 1.30 3.14
N PRO A 88 -15.79 0.32 3.76
CA PRO A 88 -16.32 -0.85 3.05
C PRO A 88 -17.37 -0.47 2.02
N ALA A 89 -17.49 -1.24 0.93
CA ALA A 89 -18.63 -1.23 0.06
C ALA A 89 -19.65 -2.27 0.58
N GLU A 90 -20.92 -1.89 0.73
CA GLU A 90 -21.93 -2.76 1.35
C GLU A 90 -22.22 -4.03 0.54
N ASP A 91 -22.14 -3.93 -0.78
CA ASP A 91 -22.41 -4.97 -1.76
C ASP A 91 -21.21 -5.85 -2.12
N LEU A 92 -20.01 -5.46 -1.67
CA LEU A 92 -18.75 -6.13 -1.96
C LEU A 92 -18.07 -6.60 -0.67
N GLU A 93 -17.11 -7.51 -0.81
CA GLU A 93 -16.24 -7.92 0.30
C GLU A 93 -14.85 -8.32 -0.17
N VAL A 94 -13.85 -8.12 0.67
CA VAL A 94 -12.49 -8.64 0.46
C VAL A 94 -12.47 -10.09 0.93
N ALA A 95 -12.66 -11.02 0.00
CA ALA A 95 -12.72 -12.46 0.28
C ALA A 95 -11.36 -13.02 0.71
N ALA A 96 -10.27 -12.53 0.10
CA ALA A 96 -8.92 -12.97 0.46
C ALA A 96 -7.90 -11.82 0.41
N ILE A 97 -6.93 -11.89 1.32
CA ILE A 97 -5.66 -11.17 1.28
C ILE A 97 -4.57 -12.25 1.22
N PRO A 98 -4.02 -12.54 0.03
CA PRO A 98 -2.95 -13.52 -0.11
C PRO A 98 -1.69 -13.15 0.68
N GLU A 99 -0.71 -14.05 0.67
CA GLU A 99 0.59 -13.81 1.29
C GLU A 99 1.15 -12.43 0.88
N ARG A 100 1.66 -11.71 1.87
CA ARG A 100 2.08 -10.32 1.73
C ARG A 100 3.53 -10.25 1.26
N GLU A 101 3.77 -9.49 0.21
CA GLU A 101 5.10 -9.18 -0.28
C GLU A 101 5.80 -8.16 0.66
N ASP A 102 7.13 -8.03 0.52
CA ASP A 102 7.95 -7.06 1.25
C ASP A 102 7.30 -5.66 1.27
N THR A 103 7.05 -5.18 2.47
CA THR A 103 6.34 -3.91 2.68
C THR A 103 7.24 -2.68 2.60
N ARG A 104 8.58 -2.86 2.52
CA ARG A 104 9.55 -1.77 2.50
C ARG A 104 9.46 -0.93 1.23
N ASP A 105 10.04 0.25 1.30
CA ASP A 105 10.28 1.12 0.15
C ASP A 105 11.75 1.00 -0.29
N VAL A 106 12.02 1.35 -1.53
CA VAL A 106 13.35 1.33 -2.16
C VAL A 106 13.67 2.73 -2.65
N LEU A 107 14.81 3.26 -2.26
CA LEU A 107 15.45 4.45 -2.85
C LEU A 107 16.23 4.00 -4.08
N ILE A 108 15.98 4.59 -5.24
CA ILE A 108 16.58 4.22 -6.53
C ILE A 108 17.28 5.44 -7.11
N GLY A 109 18.52 5.30 -7.52
CA GLY A 109 19.40 6.33 -8.06
C GLY A 109 20.62 6.59 -7.19
N CYS A 110 20.50 6.41 -5.89
CA CYS A 110 21.58 6.53 -4.91
C CYS A 110 21.25 5.71 -3.65
N ARG A 111 22.18 5.65 -2.70
CA ARG A 111 21.92 5.16 -1.34
C ARG A 111 21.56 6.30 -0.41
N LEU A 112 20.95 5.98 0.73
CA LEU A 112 20.59 6.95 1.76
C LEU A 112 21.83 7.73 2.26
N ALA A 113 22.95 7.05 2.38
CA ALA A 113 24.23 7.64 2.79
C ALA A 113 24.83 8.63 1.76
N ASP A 114 24.39 8.57 0.50
CA ASP A 114 24.86 9.46 -0.58
C ASP A 114 24.02 10.75 -0.68
N LEU A 115 22.92 10.84 0.09
CA LEU A 115 22.08 12.05 0.10
C LEU A 115 22.83 13.24 0.73
N ARG A 116 22.74 14.39 0.08
CA ARG A 116 23.37 15.65 0.47
C ARG A 116 22.50 16.82 0.07
N ASP A 117 22.86 18.02 0.46
CA ASP A 117 22.15 19.25 0.11
C ASP A 117 21.90 19.37 -1.40
N GLY A 118 20.69 19.76 -1.75
CA GLY A 118 20.24 19.98 -3.12
C GLY A 118 19.93 18.70 -3.92
N VAL A 119 20.05 17.50 -3.34
CA VAL A 119 19.62 16.26 -4.02
C VAL A 119 18.10 16.24 -4.16
N ARG A 120 17.64 15.99 -5.39
CA ARG A 120 16.21 15.94 -5.74
C ARG A 120 15.69 14.51 -5.66
N VAL A 121 14.83 14.21 -4.68
CA VAL A 121 14.22 12.91 -4.52
C VAL A 121 12.76 12.93 -4.96
N GLY A 122 12.44 12.16 -5.99
CA GLY A 122 11.11 12.08 -6.60
C GLY A 122 10.15 11.18 -5.82
N THR A 123 9.01 11.73 -5.39
CA THR A 123 7.88 10.93 -4.88
C THR A 123 6.56 11.68 -5.04
N GLY A 124 5.47 10.96 -5.35
CA GLY A 124 4.11 11.50 -5.32
C GLY A 124 3.34 11.12 -4.05
N ALA A 125 4.01 10.49 -3.06
CA ALA A 125 3.36 10.01 -1.84
C ALA A 125 3.71 10.93 -0.66
N PRO A 126 2.72 11.66 -0.06
CA PRO A 126 2.97 12.53 1.09
C PRO A 126 3.63 11.79 2.27
N ARG A 127 3.27 10.53 2.49
CA ARG A 127 3.90 9.65 3.48
C ARG A 127 5.41 9.53 3.30
N ARG A 128 5.87 9.36 2.05
CA ARG A 128 7.31 9.25 1.75
C ARG A 128 7.99 10.60 1.89
N ALA A 129 7.37 11.65 1.34
CA ALA A 129 7.88 13.02 1.43
C ALA A 129 8.16 13.44 2.87
N MET A 130 7.18 13.28 3.76
CA MET A 130 7.35 13.64 5.18
C MET A 130 8.46 12.87 5.88
N GLN A 131 8.60 11.56 5.60
CA GLN A 131 9.62 10.74 6.24
C GLN A 131 11.02 11.01 5.71
N LEU A 132 11.17 11.32 4.41
CA LEU A 132 12.42 11.77 3.82
C LEU A 132 12.85 13.11 4.42
N LEU A 133 11.93 14.08 4.52
CA LEU A 133 12.20 15.39 5.12
C LEU A 133 12.55 15.26 6.61
N ASP A 134 11.86 14.40 7.36
CA ASP A 134 12.19 14.14 8.77
C ASP A 134 13.58 13.48 8.92
N TRP A 135 13.92 12.54 8.05
CA TRP A 135 15.25 11.94 8.02
C TRP A 135 16.33 12.98 7.67
N ALA A 136 16.11 13.77 6.61
CA ALA A 136 17.04 14.79 6.16
C ALA A 136 17.28 15.88 7.23
N ALA A 137 16.21 16.34 7.89
CA ALA A 137 16.32 17.30 8.98
C ALA A 137 17.18 16.79 10.14
N ARG A 138 17.04 15.50 10.51
CA ARG A 138 17.89 14.86 11.54
C ARG A 138 19.32 14.65 11.09
N ALA A 139 19.55 14.46 9.79
CA ALA A 139 20.89 14.34 9.20
C ALA A 139 21.56 15.72 8.95
N GLY A 140 20.84 16.82 9.11
CA GLY A 140 21.33 18.16 8.80
C GLY A 140 21.45 18.42 7.29
N ILE A 141 20.62 17.77 6.46
CA ILE A 141 20.64 17.84 5.00
C ILE A 141 19.42 18.64 4.52
N ASP A 142 19.64 19.57 3.57
CA ASP A 142 18.58 20.28 2.85
C ASP A 142 18.19 19.47 1.60
N LEU A 143 17.20 18.60 1.75
CA LEU A 143 16.73 17.68 0.72
C LEU A 143 15.56 18.30 -0.06
N GLU A 144 15.62 18.27 -1.40
CA GLU A 144 14.50 18.65 -2.26
C GLU A 144 13.62 17.44 -2.58
N VAL A 145 12.35 17.48 -2.16
CA VAL A 145 11.37 16.43 -2.51
C VAL A 145 10.50 16.91 -3.68
N VAL A 146 10.64 16.22 -4.84
CA VAL A 146 9.98 16.59 -6.09
C VAL A 146 8.77 15.68 -6.34
N PRO A 147 7.59 16.23 -6.68
CA PRO A 147 6.43 15.42 -7.06
C PRO A 147 6.67 14.63 -8.35
N VAL A 148 6.66 13.30 -8.29
CA VAL A 148 6.83 12.41 -9.45
C VAL A 148 5.61 11.51 -9.60
N ARG A 149 5.07 11.43 -10.84
CA ARG A 149 3.92 10.62 -11.23
C ARG A 149 4.24 9.65 -12.36
N GLY A 150 3.29 8.77 -12.65
CA GLY A 150 3.41 7.74 -13.65
C GLY A 150 3.47 6.34 -13.04
N ASN A 151 3.61 5.32 -13.89
CA ASN A 151 3.85 3.95 -13.46
C ASN A 151 5.29 3.76 -12.94
N VAL A 152 5.64 2.55 -12.54
CA VAL A 152 6.97 2.23 -11.99
C VAL A 152 8.06 2.58 -13.01
N ASP A 153 7.94 2.10 -14.25
CA ASP A 153 8.95 2.31 -15.32
C ASP A 153 9.15 3.80 -15.62
N THR A 154 8.04 4.55 -15.73
CA THR A 154 8.10 6.00 -15.96
C THR A 154 8.87 6.74 -14.86
N ARG A 155 8.68 6.33 -13.60
CA ARG A 155 9.38 6.97 -12.46
C ARG A 155 10.85 6.61 -12.42
N ILE A 156 11.22 5.38 -12.75
CA ILE A 156 12.62 4.96 -12.87
C ILE A 156 13.31 5.73 -14.02
N ALA A 157 12.63 5.88 -15.15
CA ALA A 157 13.15 6.61 -16.30
C ALA A 157 13.49 8.09 -15.99
N ARG A 158 12.80 8.73 -15.02
CA ARG A 158 13.13 10.10 -14.61
C ARG A 158 14.46 10.21 -13.87
N VAL A 159 14.90 9.14 -13.20
CA VAL A 159 16.27 9.07 -12.64
C VAL A 159 17.27 8.93 -13.78
N SER A 160 17.03 8.00 -14.72
CA SER A 160 17.93 7.78 -15.86
C SER A 160 18.06 9.00 -16.77
N SER A 161 17.02 9.84 -16.87
CA SER A 161 17.04 11.09 -17.65
C SER A 161 17.67 12.29 -16.89
N GLY A 162 17.99 12.15 -15.60
CA GLY A 162 18.48 13.24 -14.76
C GLY A 162 17.43 14.29 -14.37
N GLU A 163 16.14 14.00 -14.58
CA GLU A 163 15.05 14.90 -14.11
C GLU A 163 15.00 14.96 -12.58
N VAL A 164 15.28 13.83 -11.92
CA VAL A 164 15.50 13.73 -10.47
C VAL A 164 16.73 12.87 -10.21
N ASP A 165 17.36 13.05 -9.05
CA ASP A 165 18.57 12.32 -8.70
C ASP A 165 18.25 10.92 -8.12
N ALA A 166 17.08 10.79 -7.49
CA ALA A 166 16.57 9.52 -6.98
C ALA A 166 15.04 9.51 -6.97
N VAL A 167 14.44 8.30 -6.86
CA VAL A 167 13.00 8.10 -6.63
C VAL A 167 12.78 7.07 -5.53
N VAL A 168 11.64 7.16 -4.81
CA VAL A 168 11.23 6.14 -3.84
C VAL A 168 10.04 5.35 -4.36
N LEU A 169 10.20 4.03 -4.46
CA LEU A 169 9.17 3.08 -4.91
C LEU A 169 8.98 1.94 -3.89
N ALA A 170 7.83 1.24 -3.95
CA ALA A 170 7.58 0.08 -3.09
C ALA A 170 8.30 -1.17 -3.62
N ALA A 171 9.04 -1.87 -2.77
CA ALA A 171 9.74 -3.12 -3.09
C ALA A 171 8.80 -4.15 -3.75
N ALA A 172 7.60 -4.32 -3.18
CA ALA A 172 6.58 -5.22 -3.72
C ALA A 172 6.22 -4.95 -5.19
N GLY A 173 6.17 -3.67 -5.60
CA GLY A 173 5.90 -3.30 -6.98
C GLY A 173 7.07 -3.65 -7.91
N LEU A 174 8.28 -3.38 -7.45
CA LEU A 174 9.51 -3.67 -8.20
C LEU A 174 9.73 -5.18 -8.40
N ARG A 175 9.53 -5.99 -7.33
CA ARG A 175 9.63 -7.45 -7.42
C ARG A 175 8.60 -8.05 -8.37
N ARG A 176 7.34 -7.61 -8.29
CA ARG A 176 6.27 -8.08 -9.18
C ARG A 176 6.52 -7.77 -10.65
N LEU A 177 7.27 -6.72 -10.94
CA LEU A 177 7.68 -6.35 -12.30
C LEU A 177 9.04 -6.95 -12.72
N GLY A 178 9.74 -7.65 -11.83
CA GLY A 178 11.06 -8.21 -12.10
C GLY A 178 12.20 -7.17 -12.10
N HIS A 179 11.95 -5.95 -11.60
CA HIS A 179 12.99 -4.92 -11.46
C HIS A 179 13.88 -5.13 -10.23
N LEU A 180 13.39 -5.86 -9.24
CA LEU A 180 14.12 -6.17 -8.01
C LEU A 180 14.15 -7.69 -7.84
N THR A 181 15.34 -8.28 -7.83
CA THR A 181 15.56 -9.68 -7.50
C THR A 181 15.45 -9.90 -5.99
N GLU A 182 15.34 -11.15 -5.55
CA GLU A 182 15.46 -11.47 -4.13
C GLU A 182 16.86 -11.09 -3.65
N VAL A 183 16.89 -10.27 -2.62
CA VAL A 183 18.11 -9.87 -1.90
C VAL A 183 17.98 -10.49 -0.50
N ASP A 184 19.11 -10.92 0.07
CA ASP A 184 19.13 -11.34 1.47
C ASP A 184 18.41 -10.27 2.33
N PRO A 185 17.49 -10.64 3.22
CA PRO A 185 16.81 -9.67 4.08
C PRO A 185 17.75 -8.79 4.91
N ALA A 186 18.98 -9.22 5.13
CA ALA A 186 20.03 -8.47 5.80
C ALA A 186 20.77 -7.48 4.87
N GLU A 187 20.67 -7.66 3.54
CA GLU A 187 21.25 -6.74 2.57
C GLU A 187 20.25 -5.66 2.20
N THR A 188 20.69 -4.42 2.23
CA THR A 188 19.90 -3.25 1.82
C THR A 188 20.30 -2.72 0.45
N ASP A 189 21.57 -2.89 0.09
CA ASP A 189 22.12 -2.45 -1.20
C ASP A 189 21.64 -3.36 -2.34
N THR A 190 21.16 -2.78 -3.42
CA THR A 190 20.64 -3.52 -4.58
C THR A 190 20.76 -2.70 -5.86
N VAL A 191 20.34 -3.27 -6.97
CA VAL A 191 20.30 -2.62 -8.29
C VAL A 191 18.90 -2.74 -8.87
N VAL A 192 18.39 -1.63 -9.37
CA VAL A 192 17.09 -1.55 -10.07
C VAL A 192 17.32 -0.94 -11.45
N SER A 193 17.06 -1.70 -12.52
CA SER A 193 17.25 -1.22 -13.90
C SER A 193 18.62 -0.60 -14.16
N SER A 194 19.69 -1.22 -13.66
CA SER A 194 21.08 -0.75 -13.71
C SER A 194 21.39 0.49 -12.86
N LEU A 195 20.43 1.00 -12.11
CA LEU A 195 20.64 2.10 -11.15
C LEU A 195 20.96 1.52 -9.76
N GLN A 196 21.90 2.18 -9.07
CA GLN A 196 22.13 1.90 -7.65
C GLN A 196 20.84 2.11 -6.87
N ALA A 197 20.55 1.24 -5.92
CA ALA A 197 19.35 1.33 -5.11
C ALA A 197 19.59 0.80 -3.70
N GLU A 198 18.74 1.20 -2.76
CA GLU A 198 18.77 0.75 -1.38
C GLU A 198 17.35 0.44 -0.89
N ILE A 199 17.16 -0.73 -0.29
CA ILE A 199 15.92 -1.09 0.41
C ILE A 199 15.94 -0.39 1.77
N LEU A 200 15.01 0.56 1.97
CA LEU A 200 14.98 1.40 3.17
C LEU A 200 14.51 0.62 4.41
N ASP A 201 15.29 0.71 5.48
CA ASP A 201 14.91 0.15 6.80
C ASP A 201 13.64 0.82 7.33
N TYR A 202 12.84 0.11 8.10
CA TYR A 202 11.59 0.63 8.71
C TYR A 202 11.82 1.80 9.67
N ARG A 203 13.02 1.93 10.25
CA ARG A 203 13.39 3.10 11.06
C ARG A 203 13.50 4.39 10.24
N VAL A 204 13.75 4.25 8.93
CA VAL A 204 13.81 5.36 7.97
C VAL A 204 12.45 5.60 7.33
N MET A 205 11.81 4.51 6.85
CA MET A 205 10.62 4.61 6.03
C MET A 205 9.59 3.52 6.39
N LEU A 206 8.57 3.88 7.18
CA LEU A 206 7.43 3.00 7.39
C LEU A 206 6.53 2.97 6.15
N PRO A 207 6.00 1.78 5.79
CA PRO A 207 5.18 1.59 4.60
C PRO A 207 3.81 2.28 4.70
N ALA A 208 3.12 2.37 3.56
CA ALA A 208 1.71 2.70 3.57
C ALA A 208 0.88 1.55 4.20
N PRO A 209 -0.23 1.84 4.90
CA PRO A 209 -1.14 0.81 5.40
C PRO A 209 -1.55 -0.15 4.28
N GLY A 210 -1.31 -1.44 4.47
CA GLY A 210 -1.58 -2.48 3.47
C GLY A 210 -0.60 -2.53 2.29
N GLN A 211 0.55 -1.84 2.33
CA GLN A 211 1.59 -1.96 1.29
C GLN A 211 2.10 -3.40 1.22
N GLY A 212 2.35 -3.91 0.00
CA GLY A 212 2.76 -5.29 -0.25
C GLY A 212 1.60 -6.27 -0.38
N ALA A 213 0.45 -6.02 0.25
CA ALA A 213 -0.73 -6.88 0.20
C ALA A 213 -1.57 -6.66 -1.06
N LEU A 214 -2.17 -7.76 -1.56
CA LEU A 214 -3.26 -7.74 -2.54
C LEU A 214 -4.60 -7.89 -1.82
N ALA A 215 -5.65 -7.31 -2.39
CA ALA A 215 -7.03 -7.55 -1.98
C ALA A 215 -7.78 -8.22 -3.13
N LEU A 216 -8.39 -9.37 -2.85
CA LEU A 216 -9.29 -10.06 -3.76
C LEU A 216 -10.72 -9.70 -3.35
N GLU A 217 -11.29 -8.70 -4.04
CA GLU A 217 -12.64 -8.21 -3.77
C GLU A 217 -13.65 -8.91 -4.67
N ILE A 218 -14.77 -9.36 -4.10
CA ILE A 218 -15.83 -10.09 -4.79
C ILE A 218 -17.19 -9.47 -4.47
N SER A 219 -18.18 -9.74 -5.33
CA SER A 219 -19.57 -9.47 -4.99
C SER A 219 -20.06 -10.45 -3.91
N ARG A 220 -20.88 -9.96 -2.97
CA ARG A 220 -21.54 -10.81 -1.97
C ARG A 220 -22.50 -11.84 -2.60
N SER A 221 -22.92 -11.62 -3.84
CA SER A 221 -23.75 -12.53 -4.63
C SER A 221 -22.96 -13.60 -5.40
N LEU A 222 -21.60 -13.60 -5.33
CA LEU A 222 -20.79 -14.63 -5.99
C LEU A 222 -21.14 -16.03 -5.47
N SER A 223 -21.20 -17.03 -6.36
CA SER A 223 -21.52 -18.41 -5.99
C SER A 223 -20.61 -18.96 -4.90
N ILE A 224 -21.15 -19.84 -4.06
CA ILE A 224 -20.45 -20.42 -2.89
C ILE A 224 -19.13 -21.08 -3.30
N ASP A 225 -19.12 -21.84 -4.40
CA ASP A 225 -17.93 -22.56 -4.85
C ASP A 225 -16.82 -21.61 -5.30
N ARG A 226 -17.16 -20.57 -6.09
CA ARG A 226 -16.20 -19.55 -6.52
C ARG A 226 -15.69 -18.73 -5.35
N ARG A 227 -16.57 -18.37 -4.41
CA ARG A 227 -16.21 -17.67 -3.17
C ARG A 227 -15.23 -18.52 -2.34
N ALA A 228 -15.50 -19.82 -2.15
CA ALA A 228 -14.63 -20.73 -1.41
C ALA A 228 -13.25 -20.85 -2.07
N ALA A 229 -13.21 -20.96 -3.41
CA ALA A 229 -11.96 -21.00 -4.16
C ALA A 229 -11.09 -19.74 -3.96
N VAL A 230 -11.72 -18.55 -3.97
CA VAL A 230 -11.01 -17.28 -3.71
C VAL A 230 -10.59 -17.19 -2.26
N ALA A 231 -11.47 -17.50 -1.31
CA ALA A 231 -11.18 -17.45 0.13
C ALA A 231 -10.05 -18.40 0.55
N ALA A 232 -9.85 -19.51 -0.18
CA ALA A 232 -8.73 -20.43 0.03
C ALA A 232 -7.34 -19.79 -0.26
N LEU A 233 -7.28 -18.62 -0.87
CA LEU A 233 -6.05 -17.85 -1.06
C LEU A 233 -5.73 -16.92 0.11
N ASP A 234 -6.60 -16.85 1.13
CA ASP A 234 -6.40 -15.96 2.25
C ASP A 234 -5.24 -16.39 3.13
N HIS A 235 -4.39 -15.42 3.50
CA HIS A 235 -3.27 -15.63 4.41
C HIS A 235 -3.56 -14.96 5.75
N PRO A 236 -3.78 -15.71 6.84
CA PRO A 236 -4.27 -15.17 8.12
C PRO A 236 -3.41 -14.03 8.69
N THR A 237 -2.07 -14.19 8.66
CA THR A 237 -1.14 -13.17 9.17
C THR A 237 -1.18 -11.91 8.30
N ALA A 238 -1.12 -12.04 6.97
CA ALA A 238 -1.19 -10.91 6.05
C ALA A 238 -2.51 -10.14 6.20
N ARG A 239 -3.63 -10.87 6.37
CA ARG A 239 -4.94 -10.29 6.68
C ARG A 239 -4.92 -9.52 8.00
N ALA A 240 -4.44 -10.14 9.06
CA ALA A 240 -4.44 -9.56 10.40
C ALA A 240 -3.62 -8.26 10.45
N GLU A 241 -2.39 -8.29 9.95
CA GLU A 241 -1.51 -7.12 9.90
C GLU A 241 -2.13 -6.00 9.08
N SER A 242 -2.60 -6.32 7.86
CA SER A 242 -3.20 -5.35 6.96
C SER A 242 -4.49 -4.73 7.51
N LEU A 243 -5.34 -5.51 8.17
CA LEU A 243 -6.58 -5.01 8.77
C LEU A 243 -6.28 -4.07 9.96
N ALA A 244 -5.29 -4.39 10.79
CA ALA A 244 -4.89 -3.52 11.89
C ALA A 244 -4.31 -2.19 11.38
N GLU A 245 -3.43 -2.21 10.37
CA GLU A 245 -2.90 -1.00 9.73
C GLU A 245 -4.02 -0.14 9.12
N ARG A 246 -4.99 -0.75 8.46
CA ARG A 246 -6.12 -0.05 7.84
C ARG A 246 -7.13 0.48 8.86
N GLY A 247 -7.35 -0.24 9.97
CA GLY A 247 -8.15 0.23 11.10
C GLY A 247 -7.55 1.49 11.72
N PHE A 248 -6.22 1.52 11.88
CA PHE A 248 -5.50 2.71 12.34
C PHE A 248 -5.69 3.89 11.38
N LEU A 249 -5.50 3.68 10.07
CA LEU A 249 -5.71 4.73 9.06
C LEU A 249 -7.15 5.25 9.05
N ALA A 250 -8.14 4.36 9.15
CA ALA A 250 -9.55 4.71 9.13
C ALA A 250 -9.94 5.60 10.32
N ALA A 251 -9.44 5.28 11.51
CA ALA A 251 -9.75 6.02 12.73
C ALA A 251 -9.06 7.41 12.79
N LEU A 252 -8.01 7.62 12.00
CA LEU A 252 -7.44 8.95 11.78
C LEU A 252 -8.25 9.79 10.78
N GLU A 253 -9.38 9.27 10.27
CA GLU A 253 -10.18 9.88 9.18
C GLU A 253 -9.33 10.25 7.95
N ALA A 254 -8.29 9.46 7.72
CA ALA A 254 -7.26 9.72 6.72
C ALA A 254 -7.47 8.84 5.48
N GLY A 255 -7.38 9.43 4.30
CA GLY A 255 -7.42 8.71 3.02
C GLY A 255 -6.07 8.10 2.64
N CYS A 256 -6.03 7.35 1.52
CA CYS A 256 -4.81 6.69 1.02
C CYS A 256 -3.70 7.69 0.64
N THR A 257 -4.00 8.98 0.50
CA THR A 257 -3.02 10.05 0.24
C THR A 257 -2.53 10.72 1.51
N ALA A 258 -2.96 10.27 2.69
CA ALA A 258 -2.55 10.85 3.96
C ALA A 258 -1.05 10.62 4.24
N PRO A 259 -0.40 11.55 4.95
CA PRO A 259 0.96 11.40 5.39
C PRO A 259 1.04 10.45 6.61
N VAL A 260 0.68 9.17 6.41
CA VAL A 260 0.67 8.12 7.44
C VAL A 260 1.45 6.91 6.96
N GLY A 261 2.45 6.51 7.73
CA GLY A 261 3.15 5.23 7.59
C GLY A 261 2.79 4.32 8.77
N THR A 262 2.52 3.04 8.49
CA THR A 262 2.24 2.06 9.52
C THR A 262 2.85 0.72 9.19
N ARG A 263 3.21 -0.01 10.23
CA ARG A 263 3.57 -1.42 10.16
C ARG A 263 3.00 -2.14 11.37
N VAL A 264 2.25 -3.20 11.13
CA VAL A 264 1.82 -4.14 12.16
C VAL A 264 2.55 -5.45 11.99
N VAL A 265 2.93 -6.07 13.10
CA VAL A 265 3.55 -7.39 13.15
C VAL A 265 2.74 -8.26 14.11
N VAL A 266 2.32 -9.41 13.62
CA VAL A 266 1.78 -10.49 14.45
C VAL A 266 2.95 -11.20 15.12
N LYS A 267 3.09 -11.06 16.43
CA LYS A 267 4.17 -11.69 17.22
C LYS A 267 3.86 -13.14 17.57
N SER A 268 2.61 -13.41 17.92
CA SER A 268 2.14 -14.75 18.26
C SER A 268 0.62 -14.86 18.10
N VAL A 269 0.14 -16.10 17.99
CA VAL A 269 -1.27 -16.45 17.90
C VAL A 269 -1.63 -17.41 19.02
N ARG A 270 -2.67 -17.11 19.82
CA ARG A 270 -3.16 -17.96 20.91
C ARG A 270 -4.67 -18.15 20.75
N GLY A 271 -5.05 -19.30 20.16
CA GLY A 271 -6.43 -19.53 19.74
C GLY A 271 -6.88 -18.49 18.70
N THR A 272 -7.89 -17.69 19.02
CA THR A 272 -8.37 -16.59 18.18
C THR A 272 -7.71 -15.23 18.49
N THR A 273 -6.89 -15.14 19.56
CA THR A 273 -6.27 -13.90 19.99
C THR A 273 -4.89 -13.77 19.38
N LEU A 274 -4.63 -12.59 18.81
CA LEU A 274 -3.36 -12.22 18.20
C LEU A 274 -2.61 -11.26 19.12
N ASP A 275 -1.31 -11.48 19.28
CA ASP A 275 -0.38 -10.53 19.90
C ASP A 275 0.21 -9.66 18.80
N LEU A 276 -0.07 -8.36 18.85
CA LEU A 276 0.19 -7.40 17.78
C LEU A 276 1.09 -6.27 18.27
N THR A 277 2.05 -5.89 17.45
CA THR A 277 2.82 -4.65 17.63
C THR A 277 2.56 -3.75 16.44
N LEU A 278 2.12 -2.52 16.68
CA LEU A 278 1.90 -1.47 15.70
C LEU A 278 2.97 -0.40 15.86
N THR A 279 3.67 -0.07 14.78
CA THR A 279 4.55 1.09 14.68
C THR A 279 3.95 2.05 13.65
N ALA A 280 3.84 3.34 13.99
CA ALA A 280 3.27 4.34 13.10
C ALA A 280 4.11 5.61 13.05
N VAL A 281 4.03 6.31 11.93
CA VAL A 281 4.51 7.67 11.73
C VAL A 281 3.41 8.48 11.06
N ILE A 282 3.11 9.66 11.61
CA ILE A 282 2.00 10.51 11.20
C ILE A 282 2.54 11.90 10.97
N GLY A 283 2.23 12.51 9.83
CA GLY A 283 2.57 13.91 9.57
C GLY A 283 1.81 14.83 10.51
N ARG A 284 2.50 15.78 11.15
CA ARG A 284 1.87 16.69 12.12
C ARG A 284 0.74 17.53 11.52
N THR A 285 0.79 17.84 10.23
CA THR A 285 -0.31 18.52 9.53
C THR A 285 -1.63 17.76 9.51
N LEU A 286 -1.60 16.42 9.69
CA LEU A 286 -2.81 15.61 9.77
C LEU A 286 -3.47 15.67 11.14
N VAL A 287 -2.66 15.73 12.20
CA VAL A 287 -3.08 15.59 13.60
C VAL A 287 -2.98 16.89 14.41
N SER A 288 -2.67 18.01 13.75
CA SER A 288 -2.62 19.35 14.32
C SER A 288 -3.27 20.37 13.37
N ASN A 289 -3.65 21.52 13.88
CA ASN A 289 -4.22 22.61 13.07
C ASN A 289 -3.17 23.40 12.25
N LEU A 290 -1.99 22.84 12.02
CA LEU A 290 -0.92 23.47 11.24
C LEU A 290 -1.19 23.32 9.75
N SER A 291 -1.06 24.43 9.00
CA SER A 291 -1.14 24.44 7.54
C SER A 291 0.10 23.82 6.89
N GLU A 292 1.26 23.95 7.54
CA GLU A 292 2.53 23.37 7.11
C GLU A 292 3.21 22.62 8.27
N PRO A 293 3.96 21.54 7.98
CA PRO A 293 4.69 20.79 9.01
C PRO A 293 5.81 21.68 9.56
N PRO A 294 6.09 21.64 10.88
CA PRO A 294 7.25 22.29 11.44
C PRO A 294 8.52 21.67 10.87
N LYS A 295 9.49 22.53 10.46
CA LYS A 295 10.76 22.07 9.87
C LYS A 295 11.56 21.15 10.82
N ALA A 296 11.50 21.43 12.11
CA ALA A 296 12.29 20.71 13.12
C ALA A 296 11.72 19.36 13.55
N ASP A 297 10.41 19.11 13.40
CA ASP A 297 9.74 17.89 13.84
C ASP A 297 8.43 17.70 13.05
N PRO A 298 8.55 17.30 11.77
CA PRO A 298 7.40 17.21 10.87
C PRO A 298 6.49 16.01 11.13
N VAL A 299 6.93 15.06 11.97
CA VAL A 299 6.23 13.78 12.20
C VAL A 299 5.99 13.52 13.68
N LEU A 300 4.93 12.75 13.96
CA LEU A 300 4.67 12.08 15.22
C LEU A 300 4.98 10.59 15.06
N ARG A 301 5.79 10.01 15.95
CA ARG A 301 6.10 8.58 16.00
C ARG A 301 5.35 7.92 17.14
N PHE A 302 4.83 6.73 16.89
CA PHE A 302 4.04 5.98 17.84
C PHE A 302 4.35 4.48 17.71
N GLU A 303 4.47 3.81 18.86
CA GLU A 303 4.57 2.36 18.92
C GLU A 303 3.73 1.83 20.06
N ALA A 304 2.97 0.78 19.82
CA ALA A 304 2.18 0.11 20.82
C ALA A 304 2.05 -1.38 20.55
N SER A 305 1.98 -2.16 21.63
CA SER A 305 1.72 -3.59 21.57
C SER A 305 0.45 -3.93 22.35
N GLY A 306 -0.20 -5.01 21.98
CA GLY A 306 -1.38 -5.49 22.67
C GLY A 306 -1.95 -6.75 22.03
N THR A 307 -2.97 -7.30 22.66
CA THR A 307 -3.63 -8.52 22.19
C THR A 307 -5.05 -8.22 21.73
N SER A 308 -5.48 -8.80 20.61
CA SER A 308 -6.84 -8.66 20.10
C SER A 308 -7.25 -9.85 19.24
N PRO A 309 -8.50 -10.32 19.34
CA PRO A 309 -9.07 -11.26 18.37
C PRO A 309 -9.53 -10.55 17.08
N LYS A 310 -9.59 -9.20 17.10
CA LYS A 310 -10.06 -8.37 15.99
C LYS A 310 -8.99 -7.36 15.60
N PRO A 311 -8.16 -7.67 14.60
CA PRO A 311 -7.05 -6.80 14.20
C PRO A 311 -7.47 -5.38 13.81
N TRP A 312 -8.60 -5.22 13.13
CA TRP A 312 -9.14 -3.90 12.78
C TRP A 312 -9.41 -3.05 14.02
N ASP A 313 -10.11 -3.61 15.02
CA ASP A 313 -10.45 -2.89 16.25
C ASP A 313 -9.19 -2.53 17.05
N PHE A 314 -8.15 -3.37 17.00
CA PHE A 314 -6.84 -3.04 17.56
C PHE A 314 -6.27 -1.77 16.92
N GLY A 315 -6.25 -1.70 15.59
CA GLY A 315 -5.77 -0.51 14.87
C GLY A 315 -6.56 0.75 15.22
N VAL A 316 -7.90 0.65 15.23
CA VAL A 316 -8.80 1.75 15.62
C VAL A 316 -8.51 2.24 17.05
N TYR A 317 -8.37 1.31 17.99
CA TYR A 317 -8.06 1.63 19.38
C TYR A 317 -6.71 2.37 19.51
N GLN A 318 -5.66 1.91 18.81
CA GLN A 318 -4.35 2.55 18.88
C GLN A 318 -4.36 3.96 18.26
N ALA A 319 -5.12 4.20 17.21
CA ALA A 319 -5.31 5.54 16.65
C ALA A 319 -6.01 6.47 17.65
N GLY A 320 -7.03 5.97 18.35
CA GLY A 320 -7.71 6.70 19.43
C GLY A 320 -6.75 7.12 20.56
N GLN A 321 -5.79 6.25 20.94
CA GLN A 321 -4.76 6.58 21.94
C GLN A 321 -3.86 7.73 21.43
N VAL A 322 -3.44 7.70 20.17
CA VAL A 322 -2.66 8.80 19.58
C VAL A 322 -3.43 10.11 19.62
N LEU A 323 -4.69 10.11 19.15
CA LEU A 323 -5.51 11.32 19.08
C LEU A 323 -5.80 11.89 20.48
N SER A 324 -6.04 11.02 21.47
CA SER A 324 -6.28 11.44 22.87
C SER A 324 -5.05 12.00 23.58
N ALA A 325 -3.85 11.63 23.13
CA ALA A 325 -2.60 12.13 23.69
C ALA A 325 -2.16 13.48 23.11
N LEU A 326 -2.84 13.98 22.07
CA LEU A 326 -2.54 15.29 21.49
C LEU A 326 -3.07 16.42 22.39
N PRO A 327 -2.28 17.50 22.59
CA PRO A 327 -2.70 18.64 23.41
C PRO A 327 -3.88 19.42 22.80
N ASP A 328 -4.06 19.35 21.49
CA ASP A 328 -5.16 19.99 20.76
C ASP A 328 -5.61 19.05 19.62
N PRO A 329 -6.49 18.07 19.93
CA PRO A 329 -6.90 17.08 18.95
C PRO A 329 -7.60 17.76 17.75
N PRO A 330 -7.39 17.24 16.53
CA PRO A 330 -8.02 17.78 15.34
C PRO A 330 -9.54 17.75 15.48
N ARG A 331 -10.20 18.83 15.08
CA ARG A 331 -11.69 18.87 15.03
C ARG A 331 -12.14 17.87 13.96
N PRO A 332 -13.24 17.12 14.21
CA PRO A 332 -13.78 16.23 13.18
C PRO A 332 -14.06 17.04 11.91
N ARG A 333 -13.54 16.58 10.78
CA ARG A 333 -13.81 17.17 9.48
C ARG A 333 -15.28 16.91 9.15
N ARG A 334 -16.09 17.95 9.05
CA ARG A 334 -17.51 17.89 8.65
C ARG A 334 -17.64 17.56 7.17
#